data_f42efe2fe256f7a291983873fe6138a4
#
_entry.id   f42efe2fe256f7a291983873fe6138a4
#
_cell.length_a   1.000
_cell.length_b   1.000
_cell.length_c   1.000
_cell.angle_alpha   90.00
_cell.angle_beta   90.00
_cell.angle_gamma   90.00
#
_symmetry.space_group_name_H-M   'P 1'
#
loop_
_entity.id
_entity.type
_entity.pdbx_description
1 polymer ?
#
loop_
_entity_poly.entity_id
_entity_poly.type
_entity_poly.pdbx_seq_one_letter_code
_entity_poly.pdbx_strand_id
1 'polypeptide(L)'
;MDWNDWFTAEDMAAYVPGFVQDGIIEGRQVVFPVSKSTQLIFLNGSQYARFAADTGAQLSTLATWDGFFEMAAAYRQWSQGKPFCALDYPLRLVELNALEQGSGELYKDCWYDLTNEAFRASWMEFARGLVQGNILISDLYSNTQVMTGETLAGLGSSAAILYYNDFVTYPDNTTEPTDLLLAPLPHAAGTTTPLMPQAGVGLCAFKTTDQKAEAAAVFLRWFTEQQRNLEFAADTGYMPVSSAAFDAIADYPFEQQSYQRLYDVYNEMRLQNTPLSEPGIVGYHAKAKALYDSLRQRQKDYPQRLANGETLEALTEETWQLLCDNA
;
A
#
# COMPACT_ATOMS: atom_id res chain seq x y z
N MET A 1 -25.01 14.52 1.09
CA MET A 1 -24.85 15.96 1.39
C MET A 1 -23.64 16.45 0.60
N ASP A 2 -23.66 17.64 0.06
CA ASP A 2 -22.47 18.25 -0.53
C ASP A 2 -21.79 19.09 0.54
N TRP A 3 -20.52 18.82 0.82
CA TRP A 3 -19.78 19.56 1.84
C TRP A 3 -19.42 20.98 1.40
N ASN A 4 -19.43 21.26 0.07
CA ASN A 4 -19.24 22.63 -0.45
C ASN A 4 -20.38 23.58 -0.04
N ASP A 5 -21.55 23.08 0.38
CA ASP A 5 -22.61 23.89 0.95
C ASP A 5 -22.27 24.42 2.36
N TRP A 6 -21.29 23.80 3.04
CA TRP A 6 -20.94 24.03 4.45
C TRP A 6 -19.50 24.48 4.68
N PHE A 7 -18.62 24.24 3.73
CA PHE A 7 -17.23 24.65 3.76
C PHE A 7 -16.96 25.59 2.60
N THR A 8 -16.38 26.74 2.90
CA THR A 8 -15.97 27.69 1.87
C THR A 8 -14.73 27.20 1.12
N ALA A 9 -14.42 27.79 -0.02
CA ALA A 9 -13.15 27.50 -0.73
C ALA A 9 -11.91 27.78 0.13
N GLU A 10 -11.99 28.76 1.04
CA GLU A 10 -10.92 29.07 1.99
C GLU A 10 -10.80 27.97 3.07
N ASP A 11 -11.94 27.48 3.61
CA ASP A 11 -11.94 26.33 4.51
C ASP A 11 -11.27 25.10 3.85
N MET A 12 -11.65 24.81 2.59
CA MET A 12 -11.11 23.65 1.86
C MET A 12 -9.64 23.77 1.52
N ALA A 13 -9.14 24.99 1.31
CA ALA A 13 -7.72 25.26 1.04
C ALA A 13 -6.79 24.93 2.24
N ALA A 14 -7.35 24.78 3.45
CA ALA A 14 -6.59 24.35 4.62
C ALA A 14 -6.23 22.84 4.62
N TYR A 15 -6.83 22.07 3.72
CA TYR A 15 -6.61 20.64 3.61
C TYR A 15 -5.66 20.29 2.46
N VAL A 16 -5.06 19.10 2.53
CA VAL A 16 -4.18 18.61 1.46
C VAL A 16 -4.99 18.42 0.17
N PRO A 17 -4.65 19.12 -0.93
CA PRO A 17 -5.52 19.17 -2.12
C PRO A 17 -5.85 17.79 -2.72
N GLY A 18 -4.86 16.88 -2.80
CA GLY A 18 -5.07 15.53 -3.32
C GLY A 18 -6.03 14.70 -2.46
N PHE A 19 -6.09 14.96 -1.14
CA PHE A 19 -6.99 14.26 -0.24
C PHE A 19 -8.44 14.76 -0.35
N VAL A 20 -8.60 16.05 -0.59
CA VAL A 20 -9.92 16.65 -0.85
C VAL A 20 -10.46 16.17 -2.20
N GLN A 21 -9.62 16.17 -3.23
CA GLN A 21 -9.99 15.75 -4.59
C GLN A 21 -10.55 14.33 -4.65
N ASP A 22 -10.02 13.43 -3.83
CA ASP A 22 -10.47 12.03 -3.72
C ASP A 22 -11.95 11.89 -3.27
N GLY A 23 -12.47 12.90 -2.59
CA GLY A 23 -13.86 12.90 -2.09
C GLY A 23 -14.88 13.51 -3.05
N ILE A 24 -14.47 13.94 -4.26
CA ILE A 24 -15.37 14.54 -5.25
C ILE A 24 -16.03 13.46 -6.09
N ILE A 25 -17.36 13.39 -6.03
CA ILE A 25 -18.18 12.49 -6.81
C ILE A 25 -19.17 13.31 -7.64
N GLU A 26 -19.14 13.14 -8.96
CA GLU A 26 -19.99 13.91 -9.89
C GLU A 26 -19.94 15.43 -9.66
N GLY A 27 -18.75 15.97 -9.39
CA GLY A 27 -18.52 17.40 -9.18
C GLY A 27 -18.95 17.93 -7.80
N ARG A 28 -19.34 17.07 -6.87
CA ARG A 28 -19.75 17.41 -5.50
C ARG A 28 -18.76 16.84 -4.50
N GLN A 29 -18.43 17.59 -3.45
CA GLN A 29 -17.65 17.08 -2.33
C GLN A 29 -18.53 16.22 -1.43
N VAL A 30 -18.63 14.93 -1.75
CA VAL A 30 -19.50 13.98 -1.03
C VAL A 30 -18.80 13.35 0.17
N VAL A 31 -17.51 13.04 0.02
CA VAL A 31 -16.67 12.44 1.07
C VAL A 31 -15.70 13.48 1.58
N PHE A 32 -15.79 13.84 2.86
CA PHE A 32 -14.84 14.74 3.50
C PHE A 32 -13.67 13.91 4.07
N PRO A 33 -12.41 14.20 3.72
CA PRO A 33 -11.28 13.43 4.24
C PRO A 33 -11.09 13.68 5.74
N VAL A 34 -10.83 12.62 6.50
CA VAL A 34 -10.54 12.73 7.95
C VAL A 34 -9.22 12.09 8.34
N SER A 35 -8.80 11.06 7.62
CA SER A 35 -7.48 10.44 7.74
C SER A 35 -7.14 9.73 6.44
N LYS A 36 -5.89 9.79 6.03
CA LYS A 36 -5.41 9.16 4.81
C LYS A 36 -4.31 8.13 5.10
N SER A 37 -4.19 7.16 4.24
CA SER A 37 -3.13 6.15 4.29
C SER A 37 -2.53 5.96 2.91
N THR A 38 -1.35 5.36 2.89
CA THR A 38 -0.70 4.90 1.68
C THR A 38 -0.26 3.45 1.86
N GLN A 39 0.50 2.92 0.92
CA GLN A 39 1.15 1.62 1.06
C GLN A 39 2.64 1.83 1.25
N LEU A 40 3.24 1.01 2.10
CA LEU A 40 4.65 1.04 2.45
C LEU A 40 5.20 -0.39 2.55
N ILE A 41 6.52 -0.52 2.52
CA ILE A 41 7.23 -1.75 2.86
C ILE A 41 7.65 -1.66 4.33
N PHE A 42 7.22 -2.65 5.12
CA PHE A 42 7.62 -2.87 6.50
C PHE A 42 8.58 -4.05 6.55
N LEU A 43 9.74 -3.91 7.19
CA LEU A 43 10.74 -4.96 7.26
C LEU A 43 11.08 -5.31 8.70
N ASN A 44 11.24 -6.61 8.95
CA ASN A 44 11.88 -7.11 10.17
C ASN A 44 13.36 -6.70 10.17
N GLY A 45 13.70 -5.69 10.96
CA GLY A 45 15.04 -5.09 10.95
C GLY A 45 16.13 -6.03 11.44
N SER A 46 15.87 -6.90 12.42
CA SER A 46 16.85 -7.89 12.90
C SER A 46 17.21 -8.91 11.81
N GLN A 47 16.19 -9.40 11.11
CA GLN A 47 16.39 -10.34 10.02
C GLN A 47 17.04 -9.66 8.80
N TYR A 48 16.64 -8.42 8.49
CA TYR A 48 17.28 -7.62 7.45
C TYR A 48 18.76 -7.36 7.76
N ALA A 49 19.11 -7.03 8.99
CA ALA A 49 20.49 -6.80 9.38
C ALA A 49 21.39 -8.02 9.14
N ARG A 50 20.89 -9.23 9.44
CA ARG A 50 21.61 -10.48 9.13
C ARG A 50 21.77 -10.70 7.62
N PHE A 51 20.67 -10.56 6.89
CA PHE A 51 20.69 -10.68 5.42
C PHE A 51 21.68 -9.68 4.79
N ALA A 52 21.62 -8.41 5.19
CA ALA A 52 22.48 -7.37 4.69
C ALA A 52 23.97 -7.61 5.05
N ALA A 53 24.27 -8.09 6.25
CA ALA A 53 25.63 -8.42 6.67
C ALA A 53 26.25 -9.54 5.82
N ASP A 54 25.45 -10.55 5.47
CA ASP A 54 25.93 -11.71 4.72
C ASP A 54 26.03 -11.45 3.21
N THR A 55 25.17 -10.57 2.66
CA THR A 55 25.00 -10.39 1.20
C THR A 55 25.43 -9.02 0.68
N GLY A 56 25.54 -8.02 1.56
CA GLY A 56 25.76 -6.63 1.17
C GLY A 56 24.51 -5.90 0.69
N ALA A 57 23.32 -6.50 0.89
CA ALA A 57 22.04 -5.90 0.49
C ALA A 57 21.83 -4.51 1.11
N GLN A 58 21.32 -3.57 0.33
CA GLN A 58 21.06 -2.19 0.76
C GLN A 58 19.58 -1.84 0.62
N LEU A 59 18.99 -1.13 1.60
CA LEU A 59 17.59 -0.71 1.53
C LEU A 59 17.29 0.16 0.30
N SER A 60 18.27 0.94 -0.17
CA SER A 60 18.12 1.75 -1.37
C SER A 60 17.82 0.93 -2.65
N THR A 61 18.15 -0.35 -2.65
CA THR A 61 17.78 -1.26 -3.76
C THR A 61 16.25 -1.37 -3.91
N LEU A 62 15.49 -1.17 -2.84
CA LEU A 62 14.03 -1.18 -2.87
C LEU A 62 13.40 0.06 -3.54
N ALA A 63 14.19 1.03 -3.99
CA ALA A 63 13.65 2.23 -4.64
C ALA A 63 12.99 1.95 -6.00
N THR A 64 13.29 0.82 -6.64
CA THR A 64 12.71 0.42 -7.92
C THR A 64 12.11 -0.98 -7.87
N TRP A 65 11.12 -1.27 -8.74
CA TRP A 65 10.55 -2.62 -8.85
C TRP A 65 11.59 -3.66 -9.27
N ASP A 66 12.49 -3.32 -10.19
CA ASP A 66 13.60 -4.22 -10.56
C ASP A 66 14.43 -4.59 -9.32
N GLY A 67 14.84 -3.59 -8.55
CA GLY A 67 15.62 -3.81 -7.31
C GLY A 67 14.82 -4.57 -6.24
N PHE A 68 13.51 -4.33 -6.14
CA PHE A 68 12.65 -5.10 -5.23
C PHE A 68 12.63 -6.60 -5.60
N PHE A 69 12.45 -6.93 -6.87
CA PHE A 69 12.43 -8.34 -7.30
C PHE A 69 13.82 -8.98 -7.26
N GLU A 70 14.90 -8.23 -7.53
CA GLU A 70 16.28 -8.70 -7.33
C GLU A 70 16.54 -9.02 -5.86
N MET A 71 16.18 -8.13 -4.94
CA MET A 71 16.31 -8.36 -3.49
C MET A 71 15.45 -9.56 -3.04
N ALA A 72 14.25 -9.70 -3.57
CA ALA A 72 13.37 -10.82 -3.25
C ALA A 72 13.98 -12.15 -3.64
N ALA A 73 14.58 -12.24 -4.82
CA ALA A 73 15.28 -13.44 -5.27
C ALA A 73 16.53 -13.74 -4.42
N ALA A 74 17.33 -12.72 -4.12
CA ALA A 74 18.54 -12.84 -3.28
C ALA A 74 18.19 -13.29 -1.86
N TYR A 75 17.12 -12.72 -1.26
CA TYR A 75 16.66 -13.12 0.07
C TYR A 75 16.19 -14.58 0.09
N ARG A 76 15.39 -14.99 -0.92
CA ARG A 76 14.93 -16.39 -1.01
C ARG A 76 16.10 -17.38 -1.07
N GLN A 77 17.15 -17.04 -1.82
CA GLN A 77 18.34 -17.87 -1.89
C GLN A 77 19.08 -17.91 -0.53
N TRP A 78 19.30 -16.75 0.09
CA TRP A 78 19.97 -16.65 1.40
C TRP A 78 19.20 -17.36 2.50
N SER A 79 17.88 -17.20 2.55
CA SER A 79 16.99 -17.78 3.57
C SER A 79 16.65 -19.25 3.34
N GLN A 80 17.20 -19.89 2.28
CA GLN A 80 16.92 -21.26 1.89
C GLN A 80 15.44 -21.54 1.58
N GLY A 81 14.78 -20.58 0.96
CA GLY A 81 13.44 -20.76 0.39
C GLY A 81 12.32 -19.96 1.02
N LYS A 82 12.58 -19.12 2.04
CA LYS A 82 11.55 -18.20 2.56
C LYS A 82 11.27 -17.10 1.54
N PRO A 83 10.00 -16.71 1.36
CA PRO A 83 9.66 -15.55 0.55
C PRO A 83 10.15 -14.25 1.21
N PHE A 84 10.51 -13.29 0.38
CA PHE A 84 10.97 -11.98 0.84
C PHE A 84 9.83 -11.15 1.41
N CYS A 85 8.74 -11.03 0.68
CA CYS A 85 7.68 -10.09 0.99
C CYS A 85 6.28 -10.70 0.85
N ALA A 86 5.40 -10.42 1.80
CA ALA A 86 3.97 -10.64 1.71
C ALA A 86 3.27 -9.39 1.19
N LEU A 87 2.33 -9.55 0.24
CA LEU A 87 1.64 -8.44 -0.43
C LEU A 87 0.14 -8.46 -0.10
N ASP A 88 -0.40 -7.31 0.31
CA ASP A 88 -1.83 -7.17 0.61
C ASP A 88 -2.66 -6.84 -0.63
N TYR A 89 -2.18 -5.96 -1.51
CA TYR A 89 -2.94 -5.41 -2.64
C TYR A 89 -2.16 -5.46 -3.96
N PRO A 90 -1.84 -6.66 -4.49
CA PRO A 90 -0.96 -6.80 -5.65
C PRO A 90 -1.43 -6.10 -6.92
N LEU A 91 -2.75 -6.07 -7.22
CA LEU A 91 -3.26 -5.35 -8.39
C LEU A 91 -2.92 -3.86 -8.36
N ARG A 92 -2.98 -3.25 -7.18
CA ARG A 92 -2.66 -1.84 -7.02
C ARG A 92 -1.18 -1.54 -7.32
N LEU A 93 -0.30 -2.47 -6.97
CA LEU A 93 1.14 -2.36 -7.25
C LEU A 93 1.45 -2.48 -8.74
N VAL A 94 0.80 -3.46 -9.40
CA VAL A 94 0.90 -3.65 -10.86
C VAL A 94 0.39 -2.43 -11.61
N GLU A 95 -0.73 -1.85 -11.16
CA GLU A 95 -1.29 -0.62 -11.71
C GLU A 95 -0.31 0.55 -11.61
N LEU A 96 0.24 0.80 -10.43
CA LEU A 96 1.20 1.89 -10.21
C LEU A 96 2.42 1.74 -11.13
N ASN A 97 3.00 0.54 -11.17
CA ASN A 97 4.15 0.27 -12.03
C ASN A 97 3.82 0.52 -13.51
N ALA A 98 2.65 0.07 -13.99
CA ALA A 98 2.22 0.30 -15.37
C ALA A 98 2.00 1.79 -15.68
N LEU A 99 1.37 2.54 -14.77
CA LEU A 99 1.14 3.98 -14.94
C LEU A 99 2.46 4.76 -15.00
N GLU A 100 3.41 4.43 -14.13
CA GLU A 100 4.73 5.06 -14.11
C GLU A 100 5.57 4.72 -15.35
N GLN A 101 5.31 3.59 -16.00
CA GLN A 101 5.87 3.23 -17.29
C GLN A 101 5.16 3.90 -18.49
N GLY A 102 4.16 4.75 -18.24
CA GLY A 102 3.46 5.51 -19.27
C GLY A 102 2.37 4.74 -20.00
N SER A 103 1.72 3.79 -19.32
CA SER A 103 0.62 2.98 -19.90
C SER A 103 -0.57 3.80 -20.43
N GLY A 104 -0.74 5.05 -19.98
CA GLY A 104 -1.95 5.83 -20.24
C GLY A 104 -3.15 5.30 -19.43
N GLU A 105 -4.33 5.29 -20.05
CA GLU A 105 -5.56 4.80 -19.41
C GLU A 105 -5.50 3.29 -19.22
N LEU A 106 -5.73 2.85 -17.98
CA LEU A 106 -5.65 1.43 -17.59
C LEU A 106 -7.01 0.73 -17.48
N TYR A 107 -8.11 1.48 -17.57
CA TYR A 107 -9.43 0.93 -17.29
C TYR A 107 -10.32 0.97 -18.51
N LYS A 108 -11.06 -0.14 -18.71
CA LYS A 108 -12.05 -0.30 -19.74
C LYS A 108 -13.19 -1.20 -19.24
N ASP A 109 -14.43 -0.86 -19.57
CA ASP A 109 -15.61 -1.69 -19.25
C ASP A 109 -15.68 -2.15 -17.77
N CYS A 110 -15.41 -1.23 -16.84
CA CYS A 110 -15.43 -1.50 -15.39
C CYS A 110 -14.36 -2.49 -14.89
N TRP A 111 -13.24 -2.64 -15.59
CA TRP A 111 -12.08 -3.41 -15.18
C TRP A 111 -10.79 -2.86 -15.82
N TYR A 112 -9.67 -3.53 -15.62
CA TYR A 112 -8.44 -3.21 -16.32
C TYR A 112 -8.57 -3.51 -17.82
N ASP A 113 -7.97 -2.68 -18.65
CA ASP A 113 -7.80 -2.97 -20.08
C ASP A 113 -6.71 -4.04 -20.26
N LEU A 114 -7.16 -5.28 -20.45
CA LEU A 114 -6.28 -6.43 -20.62
C LEU A 114 -5.50 -6.44 -21.94
N THR A 115 -5.77 -5.47 -22.81
CA THR A 115 -4.98 -5.24 -24.04
C THR A 115 -3.83 -4.25 -23.82
N ASN A 116 -3.74 -3.63 -22.65
CA ASN A 116 -2.68 -2.70 -22.29
C ASN A 116 -1.36 -3.44 -22.05
N GLU A 117 -0.37 -3.20 -22.92
CA GLU A 117 0.91 -3.91 -22.89
C GLU A 117 1.74 -3.60 -21.63
N ALA A 118 1.72 -2.36 -21.13
CA ALA A 118 2.46 -1.98 -19.93
C ALA A 118 1.84 -2.63 -18.68
N PHE A 119 0.51 -2.70 -18.59
CA PHE A 119 -0.17 -3.42 -17.51
C PHE A 119 0.17 -4.92 -17.54
N ARG A 120 0.13 -5.53 -18.72
CA ARG A 120 0.50 -6.94 -18.88
C ARG A 120 1.96 -7.18 -18.51
N ALA A 121 2.89 -6.32 -18.94
CA ALA A 121 4.30 -6.45 -18.58
C ALA A 121 4.52 -6.36 -17.06
N SER A 122 3.92 -5.36 -16.39
CA SER A 122 3.98 -5.21 -14.94
C SER A 122 3.36 -6.40 -14.21
N TRP A 123 2.25 -6.95 -14.71
CA TRP A 123 1.67 -8.17 -14.16
C TRP A 123 2.60 -9.38 -14.28
N MET A 124 3.22 -9.58 -15.44
CA MET A 124 4.11 -10.72 -15.69
C MET A 124 5.36 -10.68 -14.80
N GLU A 125 5.86 -9.51 -14.48
CA GLU A 125 6.97 -9.34 -13.54
C GLU A 125 6.56 -9.75 -12.12
N PHE A 126 5.45 -9.22 -11.63
CA PHE A 126 4.86 -9.62 -10.36
C PHE A 126 4.57 -11.14 -10.29
N ALA A 127 3.92 -11.67 -11.31
CA ALA A 127 3.54 -13.08 -11.40
C ALA A 127 4.76 -14.01 -11.39
N ARG A 128 5.85 -13.62 -12.05
CA ARG A 128 7.12 -14.37 -12.00
C ARG A 128 7.65 -14.46 -10.58
N GLY A 129 7.68 -13.35 -9.83
CA GLY A 129 8.08 -13.34 -8.44
C GLY A 129 7.20 -14.24 -7.55
N LEU A 130 5.88 -14.26 -7.81
CA LEU A 130 4.91 -15.11 -7.11
C LEU A 130 5.13 -16.60 -7.42
N VAL A 131 5.26 -16.96 -8.70
CA VAL A 131 5.48 -18.36 -9.13
C VAL A 131 6.80 -18.91 -8.61
N GLN A 132 7.84 -18.11 -8.58
CA GLN A 132 9.14 -18.48 -8.01
C GLN A 132 9.10 -18.58 -6.47
N GLY A 133 8.03 -18.08 -5.83
CA GLY A 133 7.92 -18.01 -4.37
C GLY A 133 8.85 -16.98 -3.73
N ASN A 134 9.33 -16.00 -4.49
CA ASN A 134 10.12 -14.88 -3.98
C ASN A 134 9.24 -13.91 -3.16
N ILE A 135 7.98 -13.82 -3.54
CA ILE A 135 6.91 -13.07 -2.88
C ILE A 135 5.71 -13.98 -2.68
N LEU A 136 4.79 -13.57 -1.82
CA LEU A 136 3.50 -14.24 -1.63
C LEU A 136 2.36 -13.21 -1.49
N ILE A 137 1.14 -13.66 -1.78
CA ILE A 137 -0.07 -12.90 -1.46
C ILE A 137 -0.51 -13.33 -0.06
N SER A 138 -0.63 -12.37 0.85
CA SER A 138 -1.06 -12.58 2.23
C SER A 138 -2.45 -13.20 2.32
N ASP A 139 -2.65 -14.13 3.25
CA ASP A 139 -3.97 -14.72 3.55
C ASP A 139 -4.87 -13.76 4.35
N LEU A 140 -4.26 -12.89 5.17
CA LEU A 140 -4.92 -11.88 5.99
C LEU A 140 -4.31 -10.51 5.68
N TYR A 141 -3.29 -10.16 6.45
CA TYR A 141 -2.51 -8.93 6.30
C TYR A 141 -1.03 -9.26 6.42
N SER A 142 -0.20 -8.62 5.61
CA SER A 142 1.24 -8.86 5.50
C SER A 142 2.01 -8.73 6.83
N ASN A 143 1.50 -7.91 7.76
CA ASN A 143 2.09 -7.80 9.10
C ASN A 143 2.15 -9.15 9.83
N THR A 144 1.18 -10.05 9.63
CA THR A 144 1.18 -11.37 10.24
C THR A 144 2.41 -12.17 9.80
N GLN A 145 2.71 -12.22 8.50
CA GLN A 145 3.86 -12.97 7.99
C GLN A 145 5.20 -12.39 8.46
N VAL A 146 5.29 -11.05 8.57
CA VAL A 146 6.50 -10.41 9.10
C VAL A 146 6.68 -10.71 10.58
N MET A 147 5.60 -10.60 11.38
CA MET A 147 5.64 -10.79 12.83
C MET A 147 5.75 -12.27 13.26
N THR A 148 5.59 -13.20 12.32
CA THR A 148 5.87 -14.64 12.53
C THR A 148 7.19 -15.08 11.91
N GLY A 149 7.93 -14.19 11.26
CA GLY A 149 9.19 -14.51 10.58
C GLY A 149 9.02 -15.43 9.35
N GLU A 150 7.80 -15.50 8.80
CA GLU A 150 7.52 -16.20 7.55
C GLU A 150 8.13 -15.45 6.36
N THR A 151 7.99 -14.11 6.35
CA THR A 151 8.62 -13.22 5.38
C THR A 151 9.52 -12.21 6.08
N LEU A 152 10.50 -11.67 5.34
CA LEU A 152 11.32 -10.54 5.80
C LEU A 152 10.52 -9.26 5.81
N ALA A 153 9.70 -9.06 4.79
CA ALA A 153 8.96 -7.82 4.55
C ALA A 153 7.47 -8.07 4.36
N GLY A 154 6.68 -7.04 4.61
CA GLY A 154 5.27 -6.94 4.26
C GLY A 154 5.02 -5.64 3.52
N LEU A 155 4.24 -5.70 2.43
CA LEU A 155 3.83 -4.53 1.69
C LEU A 155 2.33 -4.36 1.86
N GLY A 156 1.93 -3.33 2.58
CA GLY A 156 0.55 -3.11 2.96
C GLY A 156 0.28 -1.67 3.38
N SER A 157 -0.90 -1.44 3.93
CA SER A 157 -1.33 -0.12 4.39
C SER A 157 -0.39 0.43 5.47
N SER A 158 -0.06 1.69 5.38
CA SER A 158 0.69 2.42 6.39
C SER A 158 0.03 2.40 7.77
N ALA A 159 -1.31 2.37 7.83
CA ALA A 159 -2.05 2.21 9.08
C ALA A 159 -1.86 0.83 9.74
N ALA A 160 -1.25 -0.13 9.03
CA ALA A 160 -0.88 -1.42 9.63
C ALA A 160 0.21 -1.29 10.70
N ILE A 161 0.88 -0.14 10.84
CA ILE A 161 1.87 0.13 11.90
C ILE A 161 1.34 -0.26 13.29
N LEU A 162 0.05 -0.08 13.55
CA LEU A 162 -0.63 -0.47 14.79
C LEU A 162 -0.52 -1.96 15.14
N TYR A 163 -0.25 -2.81 14.15
CA TYR A 163 -0.20 -4.27 14.29
C TYR A 163 1.22 -4.83 14.23
N TYR A 164 2.21 -3.97 14.12
CA TYR A 164 3.61 -4.34 14.23
C TYR A 164 4.10 -4.15 15.67
N ASN A 165 4.85 -5.13 16.14
CA ASN A 165 5.47 -5.12 17.46
C ASN A 165 6.99 -4.94 17.33
N ASP A 166 7.65 -4.69 18.44
CA ASP A 166 9.10 -4.61 18.58
C ASP A 166 9.76 -5.99 18.81
N PHE A 167 9.00 -7.06 18.59
CA PHE A 167 9.49 -8.44 18.60
C PHE A 167 8.72 -9.32 17.61
N VAL A 168 9.43 -10.29 17.05
CA VAL A 168 8.88 -11.34 16.19
C VAL A 168 8.65 -12.59 17.03
N THR A 169 7.53 -13.28 16.82
CA THR A 169 7.23 -14.57 17.45
C THR A 169 7.23 -15.66 16.38
N TYR A 170 8.22 -16.53 16.42
CA TYR A 170 8.35 -17.63 15.47
C TYR A 170 7.37 -18.77 15.75
N PRO A 171 7.11 -19.68 14.78
CA PRO A 171 6.16 -20.79 14.93
C PRO A 171 6.47 -21.76 16.08
N ASP A 172 7.73 -21.81 16.53
CA ASP A 172 8.16 -22.62 17.70
C ASP A 172 7.97 -21.89 19.04
N ASN A 173 7.28 -20.74 19.04
CA ASN A 173 7.07 -19.82 20.16
C ASN A 173 8.34 -19.17 20.71
N THR A 174 9.46 -19.22 20.01
CA THR A 174 10.60 -18.35 20.35
C THR A 174 10.33 -16.93 19.90
N THR A 175 10.89 -15.95 20.60
CA THR A 175 10.75 -14.52 20.29
C THR A 175 12.11 -13.89 20.04
N GLU A 176 12.16 -12.95 19.14
CA GLU A 176 13.34 -12.14 18.83
C GLU A 176 12.95 -10.65 18.80
N PRO A 177 13.64 -9.78 19.54
CA PRO A 177 13.47 -8.35 19.38
C PRO A 177 13.78 -7.92 17.95
N THR A 178 12.97 -7.01 17.42
CA THR A 178 13.20 -6.45 16.07
C THR A 178 12.95 -4.95 16.09
N ASP A 179 13.76 -4.24 15.33
CA ASP A 179 13.56 -2.85 15.03
C ASP A 179 12.85 -2.76 13.67
N LEU A 180 11.61 -2.28 13.66
CA LEU A 180 10.82 -2.20 12.44
C LEU A 180 11.41 -1.15 11.51
N LEU A 181 11.85 -1.57 10.33
CA LEU A 181 12.29 -0.66 9.27
C LEU A 181 11.14 -0.41 8.30
N LEU A 182 11.12 0.79 7.73
CA LEU A 182 10.13 1.19 6.74
C LEU A 182 10.82 1.72 5.49
N ALA A 183 10.23 1.42 4.34
CA ALA A 183 10.65 1.97 3.07
C ALA A 183 9.41 2.41 2.25
N PRO A 184 9.53 3.45 1.41
CA PRO A 184 8.49 3.80 0.46
C PRO A 184 8.24 2.65 -0.53
N LEU A 185 7.14 2.73 -1.27
CA LEU A 185 6.91 1.81 -2.38
C LEU A 185 8.01 1.95 -3.43
N PRO A 186 8.38 0.84 -4.10
CA PRO A 186 9.21 0.91 -5.28
C PRO A 186 8.51 1.66 -6.42
N HIS A 187 9.30 2.26 -7.28
CA HIS A 187 8.83 2.95 -8.49
C HIS A 187 9.39 2.29 -9.75
N ALA A 188 8.77 2.56 -10.90
CA ALA A 188 9.33 2.17 -12.18
C ALA A 188 10.68 2.87 -12.41
N ALA A 189 11.66 2.15 -12.92
CA ALA A 189 12.99 2.70 -13.15
C ALA A 189 12.94 3.89 -14.09
N GLY A 190 13.52 5.02 -13.67
CA GLY A 190 13.57 6.25 -14.47
C GLY A 190 12.28 7.06 -14.51
N THR A 191 11.26 6.73 -13.72
CA THR A 191 10.05 7.56 -13.63
C THR A 191 10.39 8.99 -13.17
N THR A 192 9.75 9.97 -13.79
CA THR A 192 9.84 11.38 -13.39
C THR A 192 8.63 11.85 -12.58
N THR A 193 7.62 11.00 -12.47
CA THR A 193 6.36 11.27 -11.76
C THR A 193 6.00 10.08 -10.89
N PRO A 194 6.74 9.86 -9.79
CA PRO A 194 6.43 8.75 -8.89
C PRO A 194 5.04 8.91 -8.30
N LEU A 195 4.32 7.81 -8.18
CA LEU A 195 2.95 7.77 -7.69
C LEU A 195 2.90 7.25 -6.24
N MET A 196 1.96 7.79 -5.48
CA MET A 196 1.67 7.33 -4.12
C MET A 196 0.21 6.88 -4.08
N PRO A 197 -0.07 5.60 -3.85
CA PRO A 197 -1.46 5.17 -3.67
C PRO A 197 -2.02 5.85 -2.43
N GLN A 198 -3.21 6.41 -2.55
CA GLN A 198 -3.92 6.94 -1.41
C GLN A 198 -5.19 6.13 -1.13
N ALA A 199 -5.40 5.86 0.13
CA ALA A 199 -6.58 5.27 0.71
C ALA A 199 -6.93 6.02 2.00
N GLY A 200 -7.69 5.41 2.89
CA GLY A 200 -8.01 5.98 4.18
C GLY A 200 -9.49 6.19 4.38
N VAL A 201 -9.84 7.05 5.32
CA VAL A 201 -11.22 7.24 5.77
C VAL A 201 -11.69 8.66 5.49
N GLY A 202 -12.90 8.75 4.97
CA GLY A 202 -13.63 9.99 4.87
C GLY A 202 -15.04 9.86 5.45
N LEU A 203 -15.68 10.98 5.70
CA LEU A 203 -17.04 11.03 6.23
C LEU A 203 -18.01 11.57 5.18
N CYS A 204 -19.10 10.81 4.99
CA CYS A 204 -20.30 11.24 4.27
C CYS A 204 -21.40 11.57 5.26
N ALA A 205 -22.25 12.51 4.93
CA ALA A 205 -23.45 12.80 5.72
C ALA A 205 -24.70 12.72 4.86
N PHE A 206 -25.73 12.10 5.41
CA PHE A 206 -27.06 12.14 4.80
C PHE A 206 -27.73 13.46 5.12
N LYS A 207 -28.26 14.14 4.10
CA LYS A 207 -29.06 15.35 4.30
C LYS A 207 -30.43 14.98 4.85
N THR A 208 -30.71 15.41 6.09
CA THR A 208 -32.01 15.22 6.73
C THR A 208 -32.66 16.59 7.05
N THR A 209 -32.10 17.35 7.97
CA THR A 209 -32.49 18.73 8.29
C THR A 209 -31.26 19.63 8.24
N ASP A 210 -31.44 20.92 7.98
CA ASP A 210 -30.32 21.86 7.93
C ASP A 210 -29.59 21.94 9.27
N GLN A 211 -30.30 21.86 10.39
CA GLN A 211 -29.71 21.82 11.72
C GLN A 211 -28.77 20.63 11.94
N LYS A 212 -29.14 19.42 11.45
CA LYS A 212 -28.30 18.25 11.54
C LYS A 212 -27.12 18.32 10.58
N ALA A 213 -27.31 18.91 9.41
CA ALA A 213 -26.24 19.14 8.44
C ALA A 213 -25.20 20.14 8.99
N GLU A 214 -25.65 21.22 9.62
CA GLU A 214 -24.78 22.16 10.32
C GLU A 214 -23.99 21.49 11.45
N ALA A 215 -24.65 20.69 12.27
CA ALA A 215 -23.99 19.95 13.34
C ALA A 215 -22.92 18.97 12.82
N ALA A 216 -23.17 18.31 11.69
CA ALA A 216 -22.17 17.46 11.03
C ALA A 216 -20.97 18.26 10.53
N ALA A 217 -21.19 19.46 9.95
CA ALA A 217 -20.12 20.34 9.51
C ALA A 217 -19.28 20.87 10.70
N VAL A 218 -19.94 21.24 11.80
CA VAL A 218 -19.27 21.66 13.04
C VAL A 218 -18.41 20.50 13.60
N PHE A 219 -18.93 19.27 13.61
CA PHE A 219 -18.18 18.10 14.03
C PHE A 219 -16.95 17.89 13.17
N LEU A 220 -17.07 17.96 11.84
CA LEU A 220 -15.95 17.78 10.93
C LEU A 220 -14.86 18.84 11.13
N ARG A 221 -15.23 20.12 11.23
CA ARG A 221 -14.26 21.19 11.54
C ARG A 221 -13.53 20.92 12.86
N TRP A 222 -14.25 20.50 13.87
CA TRP A 222 -13.69 20.16 15.17
C TRP A 222 -12.74 18.95 15.07
N PHE A 223 -13.14 17.90 14.35
CA PHE A 223 -12.35 16.64 14.24
C PHE A 223 -11.10 16.82 13.38
N THR A 224 -11.18 17.65 12.35
CA THR A 224 -10.06 17.93 11.43
C THR A 224 -9.28 19.19 11.77
N GLU A 225 -9.55 19.82 12.92
CA GLU A 225 -8.72 20.89 13.46
C GLU A 225 -7.28 20.40 13.65
N GLN A 226 -6.31 21.27 13.39
CA GLN A 226 -4.89 20.92 13.33
C GLN A 226 -4.43 20.01 14.47
N GLN A 227 -4.64 20.41 15.72
CA GLN A 227 -4.14 19.69 16.88
C GLN A 227 -4.79 18.29 17.00
N ARG A 228 -6.12 18.22 16.86
CA ARG A 228 -6.85 16.94 16.96
C ARG A 228 -6.55 15.99 15.84
N ASN A 229 -6.44 16.53 14.61
CA ASN A 229 -6.10 15.71 13.45
C ASN A 229 -4.67 15.19 13.53
N LEU A 230 -3.75 16.02 14.06
CA LEU A 230 -2.37 15.62 14.35
C LEU A 230 -2.32 14.49 15.38
N GLU A 231 -2.97 14.67 16.54
CA GLU A 231 -3.01 13.64 17.61
C GLU A 231 -3.64 12.35 17.09
N PHE A 232 -4.79 12.43 16.43
CA PHE A 232 -5.45 11.25 15.83
C PHE A 232 -4.57 10.52 14.83
N ALA A 233 -3.89 11.26 13.95
CA ALA A 233 -2.97 10.68 12.98
C ALA A 233 -1.78 10.01 13.68
N ALA A 234 -1.15 10.71 14.64
CA ALA A 234 -0.02 10.19 15.40
C ALA A 234 -0.34 8.89 16.16
N ASP A 235 -1.54 8.79 16.72
CA ASP A 235 -1.99 7.61 17.47
C ASP A 235 -2.36 6.42 16.57
N THR A 236 -2.70 6.68 15.31
CA THR A 236 -3.29 5.66 14.42
C THR A 236 -2.42 5.27 13.23
N GLY A 237 -1.30 5.96 12.99
CA GLY A 237 -0.44 5.72 11.84
C GLY A 237 -1.03 6.20 10.50
N TYR A 238 -2.13 6.96 10.52
CA TYR A 238 -2.67 7.62 9.35
C TYR A 238 -1.93 8.92 9.04
N MET A 239 -2.10 9.42 7.81
CA MET A 239 -1.68 10.77 7.43
C MET A 239 -2.73 11.79 7.87
N PRO A 240 -2.33 12.91 8.48
CA PRO A 240 -3.23 14.03 8.72
C PRO A 240 -3.79 14.59 7.42
N VAL A 241 -4.99 15.14 7.47
CA VAL A 241 -5.65 15.69 6.28
C VAL A 241 -5.57 17.21 6.18
N SER A 242 -5.37 17.91 7.28
CA SER A 242 -5.06 19.35 7.22
C SER A 242 -3.58 19.56 6.91
N SER A 243 -3.28 20.52 6.03
CA SER A 243 -1.91 20.82 5.65
C SER A 243 -1.05 21.22 6.85
N ALA A 244 -1.61 22.01 7.76
CA ALA A 244 -0.92 22.44 8.97
C ALA A 244 -0.63 21.29 9.95
N ALA A 245 -1.54 20.30 10.09
CA ALA A 245 -1.29 19.10 10.88
C ALA A 245 -0.24 18.21 10.23
N PHE A 246 -0.26 18.10 8.91
CA PHE A 246 0.73 17.32 8.16
C PHE A 246 2.14 17.92 8.30
N ASP A 247 2.25 19.25 8.25
CA ASP A 247 3.54 19.91 8.45
C ASP A 247 4.05 19.76 9.90
N ALA A 248 3.15 19.80 10.88
CA ALA A 248 3.50 19.70 12.29
C ALA A 248 3.88 18.29 12.75
N ILE A 249 3.50 17.24 12.01
CA ILE A 249 3.73 15.86 12.45
C ILE A 249 5.22 15.47 12.43
N ALA A 250 6.02 16.14 11.63
CA ALA A 250 7.47 15.92 11.58
C ALA A 250 8.16 16.20 12.93
N ASP A 251 7.63 17.16 13.69
CA ASP A 251 8.15 17.58 14.99
C ASP A 251 7.40 16.95 16.18
N TYR A 252 6.48 16.00 15.90
CA TYR A 252 5.70 15.33 16.95
C TYR A 252 6.60 14.40 17.75
N PRO A 253 6.54 14.43 19.09
CA PRO A 253 7.42 13.64 19.95
C PRO A 253 6.91 12.19 20.08
N PHE A 254 7.15 11.38 19.05
CA PHE A 254 6.76 9.97 19.08
C PHE A 254 7.53 9.19 20.17
N GLU A 255 6.82 8.39 20.95
CA GLU A 255 7.44 7.49 21.93
C GLU A 255 8.11 6.29 21.22
N GLN A 256 7.53 5.82 20.12
CA GLN A 256 8.03 4.68 19.36
C GLN A 256 8.78 5.16 18.11
N GLN A 257 10.00 4.65 17.94
CA GLN A 257 10.86 5.00 16.80
C GLN A 257 10.26 4.56 15.45
N SER A 258 9.46 3.48 15.43
CA SER A 258 8.77 3.03 14.22
C SER A 258 7.77 4.07 13.68
N TYR A 259 7.08 4.79 14.57
CA TYR A 259 6.19 5.89 14.19
C TYR A 259 6.96 7.09 13.65
N GLN A 260 8.09 7.46 14.27
CA GLN A 260 8.95 8.50 13.73
C GLN A 260 9.36 8.16 12.29
N ARG A 261 9.85 6.94 12.05
CA ARG A 261 10.22 6.49 10.70
C ARG A 261 9.04 6.50 9.73
N LEU A 262 7.84 6.15 10.19
CA LEU A 262 6.62 6.21 9.36
C LEU A 262 6.40 7.62 8.83
N TYR A 263 6.49 8.61 9.68
CA TYR A 263 6.25 10.00 9.29
C TYR A 263 7.42 10.62 8.53
N ASP A 264 8.63 10.17 8.76
CA ASP A 264 9.79 10.53 7.91
C ASP A 264 9.55 10.07 6.45
N VAL A 265 9.10 8.81 6.27
CA VAL A 265 8.74 8.27 4.95
C VAL A 265 7.54 9.02 4.35
N TYR A 266 6.52 9.36 5.12
CA TYR A 266 5.40 10.16 4.63
C TYR A 266 5.83 11.54 4.13
N ASN A 267 6.70 12.22 4.87
CA ASN A 267 7.21 13.53 4.47
C ASN A 267 8.01 13.45 3.17
N GLU A 268 8.84 12.42 3.01
CA GLU A 268 9.55 12.17 1.77
C GLU A 268 8.59 11.93 0.61
N MET A 269 7.64 11.02 0.76
CA MET A 269 6.66 10.67 -0.29
C MET A 269 5.79 11.87 -0.67
N ARG A 270 5.30 12.65 0.30
CA ARG A 270 4.48 13.83 0.03
C ARG A 270 5.16 14.85 -0.87
N LEU A 271 6.48 15.00 -0.72
CA LEU A 271 7.26 15.98 -1.48
C LEU A 271 7.61 15.49 -2.89
N GLN A 272 7.69 14.19 -3.09
CA GLN A 272 8.21 13.59 -4.32
C GLN A 272 7.14 12.92 -5.17
N ASN A 273 6.05 12.44 -4.57
CA ASN A 273 5.07 11.59 -5.22
C ASN A 273 3.73 12.29 -5.46
N THR A 274 3.07 11.92 -6.54
CA THR A 274 1.70 12.34 -6.84
C THR A 274 0.70 11.34 -6.23
N PRO A 275 -0.25 11.80 -5.40
CA PRO A 275 -1.28 10.92 -4.85
C PRO A 275 -2.18 10.36 -5.96
N LEU A 276 -2.44 9.05 -5.89
CA LEU A 276 -3.33 8.32 -6.80
C LEU A 276 -4.42 7.60 -6.01
N SER A 277 -5.66 7.98 -6.23
CA SER A 277 -6.83 7.36 -5.61
C SER A 277 -7.09 5.96 -6.18
N GLU A 278 -7.79 5.11 -5.42
CA GLU A 278 -8.33 3.87 -5.98
C GLU A 278 -9.36 4.16 -7.07
N PRO A 279 -9.47 3.27 -8.07
CA PRO A 279 -10.45 3.45 -9.13
C PRO A 279 -11.87 3.36 -8.58
N GLY A 280 -12.71 4.34 -8.91
CA GLY A 280 -14.13 4.36 -8.55
C GLY A 280 -14.98 3.36 -9.36
N ILE A 281 -14.51 2.13 -9.50
CA ILE A 281 -15.15 1.09 -10.31
C ILE A 281 -16.09 0.24 -9.46
N VAL A 282 -17.34 0.15 -9.87
CA VAL A 282 -18.32 -0.70 -9.19
C VAL A 282 -17.92 -2.16 -9.28
N GLY A 283 -17.83 -2.83 -8.11
CA GLY A 283 -17.45 -4.24 -8.04
C GLY A 283 -15.94 -4.50 -8.04
N TYR A 284 -15.09 -3.49 -8.14
CA TYR A 284 -13.63 -3.63 -8.14
C TYR A 284 -13.12 -4.53 -7.00
N HIS A 285 -13.49 -4.23 -5.77
CA HIS A 285 -13.02 -4.99 -4.60
C HIS A 285 -13.46 -6.46 -4.62
N ALA A 286 -14.67 -6.74 -5.13
CA ALA A 286 -15.15 -8.12 -5.22
C ALA A 286 -14.37 -8.93 -6.25
N LYS A 287 -14.09 -8.35 -7.42
CA LYS A 287 -13.26 -8.96 -8.47
C LYS A 287 -11.82 -9.13 -8.02
N ALA A 288 -11.22 -8.09 -7.44
CA ALA A 288 -9.85 -8.15 -6.91
C ALA A 288 -9.73 -9.24 -5.83
N LYS A 289 -10.70 -9.32 -4.90
CA LYS A 289 -10.72 -10.37 -3.87
C LYS A 289 -10.80 -11.77 -4.48
N ALA A 290 -11.67 -12.00 -5.46
CA ALA A 290 -11.81 -13.31 -6.12
C ALA A 290 -10.50 -13.73 -6.80
N LEU A 291 -9.82 -12.78 -7.47
CA LEU A 291 -8.52 -13.02 -8.07
C LEU A 291 -7.46 -13.37 -6.99
N TYR A 292 -7.40 -12.61 -5.90
CA TYR A 292 -6.43 -12.87 -4.82
C TYR A 292 -6.69 -14.22 -4.15
N ASP A 293 -7.95 -14.61 -3.95
CA ASP A 293 -8.32 -15.92 -3.41
C ASP A 293 -7.82 -17.06 -4.33
N SER A 294 -7.98 -16.88 -5.64
CA SER A 294 -7.51 -17.84 -6.65
C SER A 294 -5.98 -17.94 -6.68
N LEU A 295 -5.29 -16.81 -6.68
CA LEU A 295 -3.82 -16.78 -6.67
C LEU A 295 -3.24 -17.35 -5.38
N ARG A 296 -3.84 -17.09 -4.20
CA ARG A 296 -3.42 -17.67 -2.92
C ARG A 296 -3.53 -19.21 -2.87
N GLN A 297 -4.51 -19.76 -3.55
CA GLN A 297 -4.59 -21.21 -3.69
C GLN A 297 -3.49 -21.74 -4.60
N ARG A 298 -3.30 -21.12 -5.76
CA ARG A 298 -2.31 -21.53 -6.77
C ARG A 298 -0.87 -21.39 -6.28
N GLN A 299 -0.55 -20.33 -5.56
CA GLN A 299 0.83 -20.12 -5.07
C GLN A 299 1.36 -21.27 -4.22
N LYS A 300 0.47 -22.03 -3.55
CA LYS A 300 0.85 -23.18 -2.73
C LYS A 300 1.36 -24.35 -3.56
N ASP A 301 0.91 -24.46 -4.80
CA ASP A 301 1.21 -25.57 -5.70
C ASP A 301 2.41 -25.30 -6.62
N TYR A 302 2.77 -24.03 -6.85
CA TYR A 302 3.84 -23.65 -7.77
C TYR A 302 5.19 -24.31 -7.49
N PRO A 303 5.68 -24.44 -6.24
CA PRO A 303 6.95 -25.12 -5.98
C PRO A 303 6.95 -26.57 -6.46
N GLN A 304 5.85 -27.30 -6.24
CA GLN A 304 5.73 -28.69 -6.66
C GLN A 304 5.59 -28.81 -8.19
N ARG A 305 4.86 -27.90 -8.82
CA ARG A 305 4.65 -27.87 -10.27
C ARG A 305 5.95 -27.59 -11.00
N LEU A 306 6.75 -26.63 -10.52
CA LEU A 306 8.09 -26.36 -11.04
C LEU A 306 9.02 -27.57 -10.87
N ALA A 307 8.99 -28.24 -9.71
CA ALA A 307 9.78 -29.46 -9.47
C ALA A 307 9.36 -30.62 -10.38
N ASN A 308 8.10 -30.66 -10.80
CA ASN A 308 7.56 -31.65 -11.74
C ASN A 308 7.89 -31.32 -13.22
N GLY A 309 8.58 -30.21 -13.49
CA GLY A 309 9.06 -29.84 -14.82
C GLY A 309 8.15 -28.90 -15.60
N GLU A 310 7.11 -28.32 -14.96
CA GLU A 310 6.38 -27.20 -15.59
C GLU A 310 7.30 -25.97 -15.67
N THR A 311 7.18 -25.21 -16.75
CA THR A 311 8.07 -24.06 -16.96
C THR A 311 7.57 -22.82 -16.20
N LEU A 312 8.50 -21.97 -15.80
CA LEU A 312 8.19 -20.69 -15.15
C LEU A 312 7.26 -19.84 -16.04
N GLU A 313 7.53 -19.81 -17.35
CA GLU A 313 6.75 -19.05 -18.32
C GLU A 313 5.30 -19.54 -18.39
N ALA A 314 5.08 -20.85 -18.43
CA ALA A 314 3.73 -21.43 -18.49
C ALA A 314 2.93 -21.11 -17.21
N LEU A 315 3.55 -21.23 -16.04
CA LEU A 315 2.90 -20.92 -14.78
C LEU A 315 2.64 -19.41 -14.60
N THR A 316 3.54 -18.57 -15.08
CA THR A 316 3.35 -17.12 -15.08
C THR A 316 2.20 -16.72 -15.99
N GLU A 317 2.11 -17.30 -17.20
CA GLU A 317 1.00 -17.08 -18.12
C GLU A 317 -0.34 -17.58 -17.56
N GLU A 318 -0.37 -18.67 -16.81
CA GLU A 318 -1.56 -19.14 -16.10
C GLU A 318 -2.10 -18.07 -15.13
N THR A 319 -1.24 -17.31 -14.47
CA THR A 319 -1.70 -16.22 -13.58
C THR A 319 -2.36 -15.08 -14.36
N TRP A 320 -1.87 -14.79 -15.56
CA TRP A 320 -2.50 -13.82 -16.47
C TRP A 320 -3.88 -14.31 -16.90
N GLN A 321 -4.00 -15.58 -17.23
CA GLN A 321 -5.30 -16.18 -17.58
C GLN A 321 -6.28 -16.09 -16.41
N LEU A 322 -5.83 -16.33 -15.16
CA LEU A 322 -6.67 -16.16 -13.97
C LEU A 322 -7.16 -14.70 -13.83
N LEU A 323 -6.32 -13.71 -14.16
CA LEU A 323 -6.74 -12.31 -14.18
C LEU A 323 -7.81 -12.07 -15.27
N CYS A 324 -7.62 -12.62 -16.46
CA CYS A 324 -8.59 -12.51 -17.56
C CYS A 324 -9.93 -13.15 -17.21
N ASP A 325 -9.92 -14.31 -16.56
CA ASP A 325 -11.13 -15.05 -16.18
C ASP A 325 -11.94 -14.34 -15.08
N ASN A 326 -11.32 -13.45 -14.30
CA ASN A 326 -11.94 -12.63 -13.26
C ASN A 326 -12.32 -11.20 -13.72
N ALA A 327 -12.17 -10.89 -14.99
CA ALA A 327 -12.42 -9.57 -15.57
C ALA A 327 -13.92 -9.19 -15.68
#